data_dae7c530cc0138daecfd6a50628e28f3
#
_entry.id   dae7c530cc0138daecfd6a50628e28f3
#
_cell.length_a   1.000
_cell.length_b   1.000
_cell.length_c   1.000
_cell.angle_alpha   90.00
_cell.angle_beta   90.00
_cell.angle_gamma   90.00
#
_symmetry.space_group_name_H-M   'P 1'
#
loop_
_entity.id
_entity.type
_entity.pdbx_description
1 polymer ?
#
loop_
_entity_poly.entity_id
_entity_poly.type
_entity_poly.pdbx_seq_one_letter_code
_entity_poly.pdbx_strand_id
1 'polypeptide(L)'
;MTNDFEKVFDTAAEPQDYTGEDGLLYCGSCRTPKEAYFPADKAALFGRDRHPAECDCQRAKRLEREAAEQRRKHLDTVEDLKRRGFTDSKMREWTFANDNGKCPQMGMAHSYVERWEQMKEGNHGLLLWGKVGTGKKLFCRVHCKRPYGAGNPRPHDKLCPYPQ
;
A
#
# COMPACT_ATOMS: atom_id res chain seq x y z
N MET A 1 38.60 -3.16 -18.48
CA MET A 1 37.14 -3.33 -18.33
C MET A 1 36.93 -3.83 -16.92
N THR A 2 36.71 -2.92 -15.98
CA THR A 2 36.36 -3.26 -14.59
C THR A 2 34.94 -3.80 -14.60
N ASN A 3 34.84 -5.03 -14.10
CA ASN A 3 33.63 -5.85 -14.14
C ASN A 3 32.55 -5.15 -13.28
N ASP A 4 31.39 -4.79 -13.82
CA ASP A 4 30.27 -4.18 -13.06
C ASP A 4 29.84 -5.01 -11.85
N PHE A 5 30.21 -6.29 -11.83
CA PHE A 5 29.97 -7.21 -10.72
C PHE A 5 30.78 -6.84 -9.45
N GLU A 6 31.96 -6.26 -9.60
CA GLU A 6 32.78 -5.85 -8.44
C GLU A 6 32.15 -4.68 -7.67
N LYS A 7 31.46 -3.76 -8.36
CA LYS A 7 30.84 -2.58 -7.75
C LYS A 7 29.65 -2.92 -6.83
N VAL A 8 29.03 -4.08 -7.02
CA VAL A 8 27.86 -4.51 -6.19
C VAL A 8 28.28 -4.80 -4.76
N PHE A 9 29.56 -5.16 -4.54
CA PHE A 9 30.09 -5.50 -3.23
C PHE A 9 30.88 -4.36 -2.56
N ASP A 10 31.02 -3.21 -3.22
CA ASP A 10 31.70 -2.08 -2.63
C ASP A 10 30.76 -1.30 -1.73
N THR A 11 31.09 -1.21 -0.46
CA THR A 11 30.32 -0.42 0.50
C THR A 11 30.63 1.06 0.29
N ALA A 12 29.62 1.87 -0.03
CA ALA A 12 29.77 3.33 -0.12
C ALA A 12 30.01 3.91 1.28
N ALA A 13 31.23 4.37 1.53
CA ALA A 13 31.58 5.07 2.76
C ALA A 13 31.19 6.54 2.68
N GLU A 14 30.57 7.05 3.73
CA GLU A 14 30.30 8.48 3.91
C GLU A 14 31.41 9.12 4.76
N PRO A 15 31.63 10.46 4.68
CA PRO A 15 32.74 11.13 5.37
C PRO A 15 32.79 10.94 6.89
N GLN A 16 31.68 10.59 7.50
CA GLN A 16 31.56 10.37 8.95
C GLN A 16 31.61 8.88 9.36
N ASP A 17 31.72 7.98 8.39
CA ASP A 17 31.83 6.54 8.67
C ASP A 17 33.23 6.22 9.21
N TYR A 18 33.31 5.17 10.02
CA TYR A 18 34.59 4.78 10.67
C TYR A 18 34.74 3.24 10.64
N THR A 19 35.98 2.79 10.71
CA THR A 19 36.29 1.36 10.82
C THR A 19 36.35 0.95 12.27
N GLY A 20 35.60 -0.08 12.65
CA GLY A 20 35.61 -0.66 13.98
C GLY A 20 36.85 -1.50 14.27
N GLU A 21 37.01 -1.97 15.49
CA GLU A 21 38.10 -2.85 15.93
C GLU A 21 38.10 -4.21 15.20
N ASP A 22 36.92 -4.64 14.76
CA ASP A 22 36.69 -5.85 13.95
C ASP A 22 37.02 -5.65 12.46
N GLY A 23 37.49 -4.48 12.06
CA GLY A 23 37.84 -4.15 10.69
C GLY A 23 36.64 -3.89 9.75
N LEU A 24 35.41 -3.90 10.26
CA LEU A 24 34.20 -3.58 9.47
C LEU A 24 33.95 -2.08 9.42
N LEU A 25 33.30 -1.62 8.36
CA LEU A 25 32.85 -0.23 8.23
C LEU A 25 31.55 -0.01 9.02
N TYR A 26 31.53 1.04 9.81
CA TYR A 26 30.39 1.45 10.66
C TYR A 26 29.84 2.80 10.22
N CYS A 27 28.51 2.94 10.29
CA CYS A 27 27.82 4.20 10.03
C CYS A 27 28.11 5.23 11.14
N GLY A 28 28.61 6.39 10.77
CA GLY A 28 28.90 7.47 11.72
C GLY A 28 27.68 8.03 12.45
N SER A 29 26.48 7.87 11.88
CA SER A 29 25.22 8.38 12.45
C SER A 29 24.58 7.40 13.44
N CYS A 30 24.39 6.14 13.06
CA CYS A 30 23.69 5.14 13.89
C CYS A 30 24.62 4.14 14.57
N ARG A 31 25.91 4.15 14.26
CA ARG A 31 26.94 3.27 14.81
C ARG A 31 26.69 1.78 14.59
N THR A 32 25.87 1.43 13.61
CA THR A 32 25.67 0.04 13.18
C THR A 32 26.56 -0.28 11.99
N PRO A 33 26.98 -1.56 11.82
CA PRO A 33 27.88 -1.93 10.74
C PRO A 33 27.22 -1.75 9.37
N LYS A 34 27.99 -1.28 8.41
CA LYS A 34 27.67 -1.20 6.98
C LYS A 34 28.24 -2.37 6.19
N GLU A 35 28.96 -3.26 6.84
CA GLU A 35 29.54 -4.48 6.30
C GLU A 35 29.31 -5.66 7.24
N ALA A 36 29.33 -6.86 6.69
CA ALA A 36 29.33 -8.10 7.46
C ALA A 36 30.27 -9.12 6.82
N TYR A 37 30.83 -10.01 7.62
CA TYR A 37 31.66 -11.10 7.14
C TYR A 37 30.81 -12.19 6.46
N PHE A 38 31.32 -12.72 5.38
CA PHE A 38 30.76 -13.95 4.81
C PHE A 38 31.03 -15.13 5.73
N PRO A 39 30.12 -16.11 5.80
CA PRO A 39 30.45 -17.41 6.33
C PRO A 39 31.65 -18.02 5.57
N ALA A 40 32.52 -18.75 6.27
CA ALA A 40 33.80 -19.25 5.74
C ALA A 40 33.63 -20.09 4.44
N ASP A 41 32.55 -20.84 4.34
CA ASP A 41 32.18 -21.64 3.16
C ASP A 41 31.87 -20.77 1.92
N LYS A 42 31.35 -19.54 2.12
CA LYS A 42 30.95 -18.62 1.05
C LYS A 42 32.06 -17.63 0.68
N ALA A 43 32.90 -17.24 1.63
CA ALA A 43 34.00 -16.30 1.40
C ALA A 43 34.94 -16.81 0.27
N ALA A 44 35.24 -18.13 0.26
CA ALA A 44 36.05 -18.76 -0.78
C ALA A 44 35.41 -18.67 -2.17
N LEU A 45 34.11 -18.70 -2.28
CA LEU A 45 33.35 -18.67 -3.52
C LEU A 45 33.35 -17.30 -4.18
N PHE A 46 33.31 -16.23 -3.37
CA PHE A 46 33.25 -14.84 -3.84
C PHE A 46 34.65 -14.17 -3.89
N GLY A 47 35.71 -14.83 -3.37
CA GLY A 47 37.04 -14.24 -3.29
C GLY A 47 37.14 -13.00 -2.39
N ARG A 48 36.17 -12.81 -1.52
CA ARG A 48 36.06 -11.69 -0.56
C ARG A 48 35.56 -12.21 0.79
N ASP A 49 36.06 -11.62 1.85
CA ASP A 49 35.68 -11.94 3.23
C ASP A 49 34.47 -11.16 3.74
N ARG A 50 34.13 -10.04 3.08
CA ARG A 50 33.09 -9.08 3.51
C ARG A 50 32.08 -8.77 2.42
N HIS A 51 30.88 -8.42 2.83
CA HIS A 51 29.82 -7.92 1.97
C HIS A 51 29.13 -6.70 2.58
N PRO A 52 28.52 -5.81 1.76
CA PRO A 52 27.72 -4.69 2.26
C PRO A 52 26.56 -5.19 3.13
N ALA A 53 26.33 -4.51 4.23
CA ALA A 53 25.20 -4.69 5.12
C ALA A 53 24.46 -3.36 5.27
N GLU A 54 23.16 -3.43 5.42
CA GLU A 54 22.33 -2.24 5.56
C GLU A 54 22.36 -1.76 7.01
N CYS A 55 22.88 -0.57 7.26
CA CYS A 55 22.84 0.04 8.59
C CYS A 55 21.40 0.47 8.95
N ASP A 56 21.15 0.72 10.25
CA ASP A 56 19.80 1.07 10.73
C ASP A 56 19.24 2.34 10.10
N CYS A 57 20.08 3.35 9.81
CA CYS A 57 19.67 4.55 9.09
C CYS A 57 19.18 4.26 7.67
N GLN A 58 19.91 3.42 6.95
CA GLN A 58 19.55 3.02 5.60
C GLN A 58 18.28 2.17 5.60
N ARG A 59 18.19 1.24 6.55
CA ARG A 59 16.98 0.41 6.74
C ARG A 59 15.76 1.26 7.04
N ALA A 60 15.85 2.24 7.94
CA ALA A 60 14.76 3.15 8.25
C ALA A 60 14.31 3.94 7.01
N LYS A 61 15.25 4.52 6.25
CA LYS A 61 14.97 5.25 5.01
C LYS A 61 14.33 4.34 3.93
N ARG A 62 14.78 3.09 3.82
CA ARG A 62 14.20 2.13 2.88
C ARG A 62 12.77 1.80 3.26
N LEU A 63 12.51 1.46 4.52
CA LEU A 63 11.16 1.15 5.01
C LEU A 63 10.19 2.33 4.84
N GLU A 64 10.64 3.55 5.12
CA GLU A 64 9.84 4.75 4.90
C GLU A 64 9.49 4.94 3.42
N ARG A 65 10.48 4.77 2.53
CA ARG A 65 10.27 4.86 1.07
C ARG A 65 9.33 3.77 0.57
N GLU A 66 9.50 2.52 1.01
CA GLU A 66 8.62 1.40 0.67
C GLU A 66 7.18 1.66 1.14
N ALA A 67 7.01 2.15 2.37
CA ALA A 67 5.71 2.51 2.91
C ALA A 67 5.05 3.67 2.15
N ALA A 68 5.83 4.68 1.75
CA ALA A 68 5.34 5.78 0.92
C ALA A 68 4.94 5.30 -0.49
N GLU A 69 5.73 4.42 -1.08
CA GLU A 69 5.44 3.83 -2.40
C GLU A 69 4.18 2.95 -2.35
N GLN A 70 4.03 2.13 -1.31
CA GLN A 70 2.82 1.33 -1.11
C GLN A 70 1.58 2.21 -0.93
N ARG A 71 1.68 3.30 -0.16
CA ARG A 71 0.57 4.27 -0.02
C ARG A 71 0.22 4.90 -1.36
N ARG A 72 1.22 5.31 -2.16
CA ARG A 72 0.99 5.86 -3.50
C ARG A 72 0.32 4.85 -4.42
N LYS A 73 0.85 3.62 -4.51
CA LYS A 73 0.25 2.54 -5.31
C LYS A 73 -1.20 2.25 -4.88
N HIS A 74 -1.47 2.28 -3.57
CA HIS A 74 -2.83 2.12 -3.07
C HIS A 74 -3.75 3.24 -3.56
N LEU A 75 -3.34 4.51 -3.44
CA LEU A 75 -4.12 5.66 -3.91
C LEU A 75 -4.36 5.61 -5.42
N ASP A 76 -3.34 5.29 -6.20
CA ASP A 76 -3.44 5.14 -7.66
C ASP A 76 -4.44 4.02 -8.02
N THR A 77 -4.39 2.89 -7.30
CA THR A 77 -5.34 1.79 -7.48
C THR A 77 -6.77 2.22 -7.16
N VAL A 78 -6.96 2.92 -6.04
CA VAL A 78 -8.28 3.45 -5.64
C VAL A 78 -8.84 4.41 -6.69
N GLU A 79 -7.99 5.31 -7.21
CA GLU A 79 -8.39 6.26 -8.24
C GLU A 79 -8.75 5.55 -9.56
N ASP A 80 -7.97 4.56 -9.97
CA ASP A 80 -8.24 3.78 -11.17
C ASP A 80 -9.55 2.97 -11.04
N LEU A 81 -9.80 2.35 -9.88
CA LEU A 81 -11.05 1.65 -9.58
C LEU A 81 -12.25 2.59 -9.59
N LYS A 82 -12.12 3.81 -9.03
CA LYS A 82 -13.16 4.84 -9.11
C LYS A 82 -13.44 5.23 -10.56
N ARG A 83 -12.40 5.41 -11.36
CA ARG A 83 -12.54 5.78 -12.78
C ARG A 83 -13.24 4.71 -13.59
N ARG A 84 -12.90 3.44 -13.40
CA ARG A 84 -13.53 2.30 -14.09
C ARG A 84 -14.94 2.00 -13.59
N GLY A 85 -15.16 2.09 -12.28
CA GLY A 85 -16.44 1.78 -11.65
C GLY A 85 -17.50 2.86 -11.82
N PHE A 86 -17.11 4.11 -12.13
CA PHE A 86 -18.03 5.25 -12.22
C PHE A 86 -17.93 5.91 -13.59
N THR A 87 -18.81 5.52 -14.50
CA THR A 87 -18.87 6.03 -15.87
C THR A 87 -19.19 7.53 -15.90
N ASP A 88 -20.09 8.00 -15.01
CA ASP A 88 -20.46 9.41 -14.89
C ASP A 88 -19.51 10.11 -13.92
N SER A 89 -18.87 11.20 -14.38
CA SER A 89 -17.94 12.00 -13.57
C SER A 89 -18.60 12.60 -12.33
N LYS A 90 -19.85 13.06 -12.44
CA LYS A 90 -20.64 13.61 -11.31
C LYS A 90 -20.82 12.56 -10.20
N MET A 91 -21.00 11.30 -10.56
CA MET A 91 -21.15 10.22 -9.58
C MET A 91 -19.86 9.92 -8.80
N ARG A 92 -18.70 10.34 -9.30
CA ARG A 92 -17.42 10.19 -8.58
C ARG A 92 -17.34 11.08 -7.34
N GLU A 93 -18.07 12.20 -7.34
CA GLU A 93 -18.11 13.16 -6.24
C GLU A 93 -19.16 12.82 -5.18
N TRP A 94 -20.13 11.94 -5.50
CA TRP A 94 -21.17 11.58 -4.55
C TRP A 94 -20.62 10.92 -3.30
N THR A 95 -21.03 11.46 -2.16
CA THR A 95 -20.70 10.98 -0.80
C THR A 95 -22.00 10.86 0.02
N PHE A 96 -21.90 10.34 1.22
CA PHE A 96 -23.05 10.34 2.14
C PHE A 96 -23.58 11.76 2.45
N ALA A 97 -22.72 12.78 2.36
CA ALA A 97 -23.16 14.17 2.53
C ALA A 97 -24.12 14.67 1.44
N ASN A 98 -24.19 13.98 0.30
CA ASN A 98 -25.14 14.27 -0.78
C ASN A 98 -26.53 13.64 -0.55
N ASP A 99 -26.72 12.93 0.56
CA ASP A 99 -28.03 12.40 0.92
C ASP A 99 -28.96 13.55 1.32
N ASN A 100 -30.13 13.58 0.70
CA ASN A 100 -31.17 14.61 0.96
C ASN A 100 -32.18 14.15 2.02
N GLY A 101 -31.91 13.05 2.72
CA GLY A 101 -32.79 12.50 3.77
C GLY A 101 -34.11 11.87 3.28
N LYS A 102 -34.32 11.81 1.97
CA LYS A 102 -35.57 11.27 1.41
C LYS A 102 -35.60 9.76 1.32
N CYS A 103 -34.43 9.11 1.52
CA CYS A 103 -34.29 7.66 1.44
C CYS A 103 -34.07 7.07 2.84
N PRO A 104 -35.12 6.53 3.52
CA PRO A 104 -34.98 5.98 4.88
C PRO A 104 -34.00 4.82 4.97
N GLN A 105 -33.72 4.14 3.87
CA GLN A 105 -32.77 3.02 3.80
C GLN A 105 -31.30 3.49 3.80
N MET A 106 -31.03 4.79 3.66
CA MET A 106 -29.66 5.31 3.68
C MET A 106 -28.97 5.06 5.03
N GLY A 107 -29.72 5.06 6.14
CA GLY A 107 -29.21 4.66 7.45
C GLY A 107 -28.64 3.23 7.49
N MET A 108 -29.24 2.31 6.72
CA MET A 108 -28.71 0.94 6.57
C MET A 108 -27.40 0.92 5.82
N ALA A 109 -27.23 1.78 4.80
CA ALA A 109 -25.96 1.92 4.09
C ALA A 109 -24.85 2.45 5.01
N HIS A 110 -25.15 3.44 5.83
CA HIS A 110 -24.23 3.94 6.85
C HIS A 110 -23.79 2.82 7.80
N SER A 111 -24.76 2.14 8.43
CA SER A 111 -24.48 1.06 9.37
C SER A 111 -23.72 -0.11 8.74
N TYR A 112 -23.98 -0.42 7.48
CA TYR A 112 -23.24 -1.47 6.74
C TYR A 112 -21.79 -1.05 6.53
N VAL A 113 -21.54 0.18 6.12
CA VAL A 113 -20.21 0.71 5.87
C VAL A 113 -19.41 0.87 7.17
N GLU A 114 -20.05 1.30 8.26
CA GLU A 114 -19.42 1.43 9.58
C GLU A 114 -18.98 0.06 10.12
N ARG A 115 -19.77 -0.98 9.87
CA ARG A 115 -19.47 -2.37 10.27
C ARG A 115 -18.85 -3.21 9.15
N TRP A 116 -18.19 -2.58 8.21
CA TRP A 116 -17.66 -3.24 7.01
C TRP A 116 -16.82 -4.48 7.31
N GLU A 117 -15.90 -4.41 8.29
CA GLU A 117 -15.03 -5.55 8.61
C GLU A 117 -15.85 -6.75 9.11
N GLN A 118 -16.85 -6.52 9.97
CA GLN A 118 -17.75 -7.58 10.44
C GLN A 118 -18.60 -8.15 9.30
N MET A 119 -19.12 -7.29 8.42
CA MET A 119 -19.90 -7.72 7.26
C MET A 119 -19.06 -8.57 6.30
N LYS A 120 -17.79 -8.19 6.13
CA LYS A 120 -16.83 -8.90 5.30
C LYS A 120 -16.47 -10.27 5.90
N GLU A 121 -16.17 -10.34 7.19
CA GLU A 121 -15.87 -11.59 7.90
C GLU A 121 -17.05 -12.55 7.88
N GLY A 122 -18.26 -12.04 8.09
CA GLY A 122 -19.51 -12.80 8.01
C GLY A 122 -19.98 -13.09 6.60
N ASN A 123 -19.27 -12.64 5.56
CA ASN A 123 -19.64 -12.76 4.15
C ASN A 123 -21.07 -12.23 3.84
N HIS A 124 -21.46 -11.14 4.53
CA HIS A 124 -22.76 -10.51 4.35
C HIS A 124 -22.72 -9.50 3.20
N GLY A 125 -23.60 -9.68 2.22
CA GLY A 125 -23.79 -8.76 1.10
C GLY A 125 -25.04 -7.91 1.26
N LEU A 126 -25.18 -6.85 0.43
CA LEU A 126 -26.41 -6.04 0.33
C LEU A 126 -27.10 -6.29 -1.01
N LEU A 127 -28.41 -6.58 -0.95
CA LEU A 127 -29.27 -6.63 -2.11
C LEU A 127 -30.16 -5.39 -2.17
N LEU A 128 -30.02 -4.58 -3.21
CA LEU A 128 -30.80 -3.37 -3.44
C LEU A 128 -31.91 -3.64 -4.47
N TRP A 129 -33.15 -3.58 -4.06
CA TRP A 129 -34.32 -3.77 -4.91
C TRP A 129 -35.33 -2.62 -4.75
N GLY A 130 -36.21 -2.42 -5.73
CA GLY A 130 -37.24 -1.38 -5.68
C GLY A 130 -37.46 -0.69 -7.03
N LYS A 131 -38.44 0.21 -7.11
CA LYS A 131 -38.83 0.95 -8.33
C LYS A 131 -37.70 1.91 -8.81
N VAL A 132 -37.76 2.32 -10.08
CA VAL A 132 -36.84 3.34 -10.64
C VAL A 132 -37.02 4.65 -9.87
N GLY A 133 -35.93 5.39 -9.65
CA GLY A 133 -35.98 6.69 -8.96
C GLY A 133 -35.84 6.64 -7.41
N THR A 134 -35.79 5.47 -6.79
CA THR A 134 -35.73 5.32 -5.31
C THR A 134 -34.33 5.50 -4.69
N GLY A 135 -33.41 6.15 -5.37
CA GLY A 135 -32.07 6.44 -4.81
C GLY A 135 -31.08 5.28 -4.81
N LYS A 136 -31.43 4.09 -5.34
CA LYS A 136 -30.53 2.92 -5.35
C LYS A 136 -29.15 3.21 -5.94
N LYS A 137 -29.08 4.04 -6.98
CA LYS A 137 -27.80 4.42 -7.61
C LYS A 137 -26.91 5.20 -6.63
N LEU A 138 -27.48 6.16 -5.89
CA LEU A 138 -26.77 6.91 -4.86
C LEU A 138 -26.27 5.96 -3.77
N PHE A 139 -27.17 5.15 -3.23
CA PHE A 139 -26.86 4.16 -2.20
C PHE A 139 -25.69 3.24 -2.61
N CYS A 140 -25.79 2.59 -3.77
CA CYS A 140 -24.75 1.71 -4.28
C CYS A 140 -23.40 2.44 -4.45
N ARG A 141 -23.42 3.65 -5.00
CA ARG A 141 -22.21 4.43 -5.29
C ARG A 141 -21.49 4.93 -4.04
N VAL A 142 -22.25 5.38 -3.07
CA VAL A 142 -21.71 5.90 -1.80
C VAL A 142 -21.14 4.77 -0.95
N HIS A 143 -21.88 3.68 -0.84
CA HIS A 143 -21.46 2.47 -0.12
C HIS A 143 -20.17 1.86 -0.72
N CYS A 144 -20.04 1.81 -2.05
CA CYS A 144 -18.86 1.23 -2.68
C CYS A 144 -17.56 2.06 -2.51
N LYS A 145 -17.65 3.35 -2.23
CA LYS A 145 -16.47 4.23 -2.12
C LYS A 145 -15.71 4.08 -0.79
N ARG A 146 -16.40 3.89 0.31
CA ARG A 146 -15.80 3.91 1.64
C ARG A 146 -14.82 2.76 1.90
N PRO A 147 -15.09 1.51 1.49
CA PRO A 147 -14.13 0.43 1.65
C PRO A 147 -12.79 0.67 0.95
N TYR A 148 -12.75 1.47 -0.13
CA TYR A 148 -11.51 1.82 -0.81
C TYR A 148 -10.64 2.82 -0.03
N GLY A 149 -11.24 3.68 0.77
CA GLY A 149 -10.53 4.67 1.60
C GLY A 149 -9.95 4.09 2.89
N ALA A 150 -10.41 2.93 3.33
CA ALA A 150 -10.06 2.33 4.62
C ALA A 150 -8.87 1.35 4.58
N GLY A 151 -8.01 1.43 3.54
CA GLY A 151 -6.74 0.69 3.51
C GLY A 151 -6.80 -0.74 2.97
N ASN A 152 -7.90 -1.15 2.35
CA ASN A 152 -8.01 -2.50 1.80
C ASN A 152 -8.37 -2.50 0.31
N PRO A 153 -7.39 -2.52 -0.62
CA PRO A 153 -7.66 -2.65 -2.03
C PRO A 153 -8.08 -4.09 -2.30
N ARG A 154 -9.36 -4.34 -2.49
CA ARG A 154 -9.78 -5.57 -3.15
C ARG A 154 -10.00 -5.29 -4.62
N PRO A 155 -9.43 -6.10 -5.50
CA PRO A 155 -9.83 -6.14 -6.90
C PRO A 155 -11.24 -6.72 -6.95
N HIS A 156 -12.25 -5.86 -6.83
CA HIS A 156 -13.60 -6.26 -7.16
C HIS A 156 -13.88 -5.89 -8.60
N ASP A 157 -13.50 -6.78 -9.51
CA ASP A 157 -13.97 -6.78 -10.90
C ASP A 157 -15.49 -6.96 -11.02
N LYS A 158 -16.20 -6.96 -9.89
CA LYS A 158 -17.64 -7.20 -9.80
C LYS A 158 -18.39 -6.17 -8.95
N LEU A 159 -17.91 -4.94 -8.90
CA LEU A 159 -18.65 -3.86 -8.24
C LEU A 159 -19.83 -3.42 -9.11
N CYS A 160 -21.00 -3.91 -8.75
CA CYS A 160 -22.30 -3.60 -9.35
C CYS A 160 -22.27 -3.67 -10.89
N PRO A 161 -22.41 -4.85 -11.49
CA PRO A 161 -22.86 -4.94 -12.86
C PRO A 161 -24.30 -4.43 -12.87
N TYR A 162 -24.47 -3.13 -13.15
CA TYR A 162 -25.78 -2.66 -13.58
C TYR A 162 -25.98 -3.19 -15.00
N PRO A 163 -26.98 -4.04 -15.26
CA PRO A 163 -27.42 -4.26 -16.64
C PRO A 163 -27.88 -2.89 -17.17
N GLN A 164 -27.41 -2.57 -18.35
CA GLN A 164 -27.84 -1.40 -19.13
C GLN A 164 -29.33 -1.50 -19.45
#